data_73344e73007a145885f607eb6b8a4bac
#
_entry.id   73344e73007a145885f607eb6b8a4bac
#
_cell.length_a   1.000
_cell.length_b   1.000
_cell.length_c   1.000
_cell.angle_alpha   90.00
_cell.angle_beta   90.00
_cell.angle_gamma   90.00
#
_symmetry.space_group_name_H-M   'P 1'
#
loop_
_entity.id
_entity.type
_entity.pdbx_description
1 polymer ?
#
loop_
_entity_poly.entity_id
_entity_poly.type
_entity_poly.pdbx_seq_one_letter_code
_entity_poly.pdbx_strand_id
1 'polypeptide(L)'
;ELVVLTLNSSTSYFNYRGEPMGFQYELAEQFARSLGVKLRMETAKNTHDLVHKLLTGEGDLIAYNLPITKEFKDSVEFCGEDIITHQVLVQRNSNKVPPLQNVTELIGKEVYVKPGKYLDRLINLDKELGGGILIHKVENDSVTTEDLIMQVSNGTIDYAVCDNDLAKLNKTYYPNLNISMPISFDQRASWAVRKTSPLLAAAATQCLYAH
;
A
#
# COMPACT_ATOMS: atom_id res chain seq x y z
N GLU A 1 -13.52 3.73 -23.06
CA GLU A 1 -13.48 3.40 -21.63
C GLU A 1 -12.05 3.06 -21.21
N LEU A 2 -11.62 3.56 -20.06
CA LEU A 2 -10.34 3.21 -19.43
C LEU A 2 -10.64 2.36 -18.20
N VAL A 3 -10.15 1.12 -18.19
CA VAL A 3 -10.31 0.20 -17.06
C VAL A 3 -9.06 0.26 -16.21
N VAL A 4 -9.19 0.75 -14.97
CA VAL A 4 -8.09 0.97 -14.05
C VAL A 4 -8.15 -0.04 -12.90
N LEU A 5 -7.06 -0.73 -12.71
CA LEU A 5 -6.88 -1.74 -11.65
C LEU A 5 -6.21 -1.09 -10.44
N THR A 6 -6.72 -1.38 -9.26
CA THR A 6 -6.14 -0.92 -7.99
C THR A 6 -6.48 -1.87 -6.85
N LEU A 7 -6.00 -1.59 -5.66
CA LEU A 7 -6.38 -2.30 -4.44
C LEU A 7 -7.38 -1.47 -3.64
N ASN A 8 -8.25 -2.15 -2.92
CA ASN A 8 -9.21 -1.50 -2.03
C ASN A 8 -8.49 -1.07 -0.74
N SER A 9 -8.33 0.23 -0.56
CA SER A 9 -7.73 0.83 0.66
C SER A 9 -8.07 2.30 0.75
N SER A 10 -7.90 2.89 1.93
CA SER A 10 -8.16 4.31 2.17
C SER A 10 -7.24 5.27 1.41
N THR A 11 -6.07 4.80 0.97
CA THR A 11 -5.12 5.60 0.17
C THR A 11 -5.28 5.37 -1.33
N SER A 12 -5.92 4.29 -1.75
CA SER A 12 -6.05 3.92 -3.16
C SER A 12 -7.45 4.17 -3.71
N TYR A 13 -8.38 3.31 -3.32
CA TYR A 13 -9.77 3.35 -3.80
C TYR A 13 -10.69 2.71 -2.76
N PHE A 14 -11.77 3.40 -2.41
CA PHE A 14 -12.81 2.89 -1.52
C PHE A 14 -14.13 3.60 -1.79
N ASN A 15 -15.23 2.98 -1.36
CA ASN A 15 -16.55 3.58 -1.42
C ASN A 15 -16.94 4.13 -0.04
N TYR A 16 -17.36 5.39 -0.03
CA TYR A 16 -17.90 6.03 1.16
C TYR A 16 -19.30 6.56 0.85
N ARG A 17 -20.31 6.00 1.49
CA ARG A 17 -21.73 6.32 1.28
C ARG A 17 -22.14 6.25 -0.19
N GLY A 18 -21.64 5.24 -0.92
CA GLY A 18 -21.91 5.06 -2.34
C GLY A 18 -21.07 5.90 -3.29
N GLU A 19 -20.22 6.78 -2.78
CA GLU A 19 -19.32 7.61 -3.58
C GLU A 19 -17.90 7.02 -3.61
N PRO A 20 -17.30 6.93 -4.81
CA PRO A 20 -15.91 6.48 -4.92
C PRO A 20 -14.95 7.56 -4.42
N MET A 21 -13.97 7.14 -3.64
CA MET A 21 -12.95 8.01 -3.02
C MET A 21 -11.59 7.33 -3.04
N GLY A 22 -10.55 8.09 -2.76
CA GLY A 22 -9.17 7.64 -2.62
C GLY A 22 -8.22 8.37 -3.56
N PHE A 23 -6.97 8.49 -3.13
CA PHE A 23 -5.96 9.25 -3.86
C PHE A 23 -5.70 8.69 -5.27
N GLN A 24 -5.56 7.36 -5.38
CA GLN A 24 -5.34 6.72 -6.67
C GLN A 24 -6.56 6.84 -7.59
N TYR A 25 -7.75 6.75 -7.02
CA TYR A 25 -8.99 6.98 -7.77
C TYR A 25 -9.05 8.41 -8.33
N GLU A 26 -8.74 9.41 -7.53
CA GLU A 26 -8.78 10.82 -7.96
C GLU A 26 -7.79 11.08 -9.09
N LEU A 27 -6.58 10.54 -9.00
CA LEU A 27 -5.59 10.65 -10.07
C LEU A 27 -6.05 9.92 -11.35
N ALA A 28 -6.62 8.73 -11.20
CA ALA A 28 -7.14 7.97 -12.34
C ALA A 28 -8.32 8.70 -13.02
N GLU A 29 -9.17 9.34 -12.24
CA GLU A 29 -10.27 10.15 -12.77
C GLU A 29 -9.75 11.34 -13.58
N GLN A 30 -8.77 12.06 -13.06
CA GLN A 30 -8.13 13.16 -13.77
C GLN A 30 -7.50 12.67 -15.08
N PHE A 31 -6.83 11.53 -15.05
CA PHE A 31 -6.22 10.95 -16.24
C PHE A 31 -7.26 10.55 -17.28
N ALA A 32 -8.32 9.84 -16.90
CA ALA A 32 -9.39 9.46 -17.81
C ALA A 32 -10.06 10.70 -18.43
N ARG A 33 -10.26 11.73 -17.63
CA ARG A 33 -10.82 13.01 -18.09
C ARG A 33 -9.90 13.68 -19.11
N SER A 34 -8.59 13.66 -18.89
CA SER A 34 -7.60 14.20 -19.84
C SER A 34 -7.60 13.47 -21.19
N LEU A 35 -7.95 12.18 -21.20
CA LEU A 35 -8.08 11.38 -22.41
C LEU A 35 -9.47 11.46 -23.04
N GLY A 36 -10.44 12.10 -22.40
CA GLY A 36 -11.82 12.18 -22.86
C GLY A 36 -12.55 10.84 -22.85
N VAL A 37 -12.21 9.93 -21.96
CA VAL A 37 -12.81 8.60 -21.85
C VAL A 37 -13.48 8.38 -20.50
N LYS A 38 -14.40 7.42 -20.46
CA LYS A 38 -15.03 6.99 -19.21
C LYS A 38 -14.06 6.15 -18.40
N LEU A 39 -14.08 6.36 -17.08
CA LEU A 39 -13.30 5.57 -16.12
C LEU A 39 -14.14 4.41 -15.58
N ARG A 40 -13.55 3.23 -15.50
CA ARG A 40 -14.07 2.10 -14.74
C ARG A 40 -12.98 1.57 -13.82
N MET A 41 -13.25 1.55 -12.52
CA MET A 41 -12.35 1.00 -11.52
C MET A 41 -12.63 -0.48 -11.29
N GLU A 42 -11.58 -1.28 -11.24
CA GLU A 42 -11.62 -2.70 -10.88
C GLU A 42 -10.60 -2.95 -9.78
N THR A 43 -10.96 -3.75 -8.79
CA THR A 43 -10.06 -4.07 -7.68
C THR A 43 -9.46 -5.46 -7.82
N ALA A 44 -8.25 -5.61 -7.32
CA ALA A 44 -7.53 -6.88 -7.21
C ALA A 44 -7.28 -7.21 -5.74
N LYS A 45 -6.85 -8.45 -5.48
CA LYS A 45 -6.62 -8.95 -4.11
C LYS A 45 -5.28 -8.51 -3.54
N ASN A 46 -4.25 -8.41 -4.39
CA ASN A 46 -2.88 -8.07 -4.01
C ASN A 46 -2.11 -7.61 -5.26
N THR A 47 -0.83 -7.27 -5.10
CA THR A 47 0.00 -6.77 -6.21
C THR A 47 0.21 -7.79 -7.31
N HIS A 48 0.37 -9.06 -6.99
CA HIS A 48 0.50 -10.12 -8.00
C HIS A 48 -0.79 -10.30 -8.79
N ASP A 49 -1.95 -10.20 -8.15
CA ASP A 49 -3.25 -10.24 -8.81
C ASP A 49 -3.47 -9.01 -9.71
N LEU A 50 -2.99 -7.82 -9.30
CA LEU A 50 -3.00 -6.63 -10.15
C LEU A 50 -2.27 -6.87 -11.47
N VAL A 51 -1.05 -7.39 -11.40
CA VAL A 51 -0.23 -7.68 -12.57
C VAL A 51 -0.86 -8.78 -13.43
N HIS A 52 -1.38 -9.84 -12.81
CA HIS A 52 -2.08 -10.91 -13.51
C HIS A 52 -3.29 -10.38 -14.31
N LYS A 53 -4.14 -9.59 -13.68
CA LYS A 53 -5.31 -8.98 -14.34
C LYS A 53 -4.92 -8.03 -15.47
N LEU A 54 -3.84 -7.27 -15.28
CA LEU A 54 -3.32 -6.41 -16.35
C LEU A 54 -2.87 -7.22 -17.55
N LEU A 55 -2.09 -8.28 -17.34
CA LEU A 55 -1.54 -9.12 -18.41
C LEU A 55 -2.62 -9.95 -19.12
N THR A 56 -3.70 -10.30 -18.45
CA THR A 56 -4.82 -11.03 -19.05
C THR A 56 -5.87 -10.14 -19.72
N GLY A 57 -5.66 -8.81 -19.70
CA GLY A 57 -6.55 -7.86 -20.37
C GLY A 57 -7.79 -7.45 -19.59
N GLU A 58 -7.86 -7.78 -18.30
CA GLU A 58 -8.99 -7.39 -17.43
C GLU A 58 -8.95 -5.90 -17.04
N GLY A 59 -7.83 -5.22 -17.28
CA GLY A 59 -7.67 -3.79 -17.11
C GLY A 59 -6.59 -3.24 -18.02
N ASP A 60 -6.56 -1.92 -18.17
CA ASP A 60 -5.64 -1.22 -19.07
C ASP A 60 -4.45 -0.61 -18.33
N LEU A 61 -4.63 -0.25 -17.07
CA LEU A 61 -3.69 0.51 -16.28
C LEU A 61 -3.78 0.07 -14.82
N ILE A 62 -2.64 -0.03 -14.16
CA ILE A 62 -2.56 -0.17 -12.69
C ILE A 62 -2.34 1.21 -12.09
N ALA A 63 -3.31 1.72 -11.35
CA ALA A 63 -3.21 2.94 -10.54
C ALA A 63 -3.01 2.53 -9.07
N TYR A 64 -1.80 2.22 -8.75
CA TYR A 64 -1.37 1.79 -7.42
C TYR A 64 0.14 2.03 -7.30
N ASN A 65 0.65 2.14 -6.08
CA ASN A 65 2.09 2.20 -5.84
C ASN A 65 2.71 0.81 -6.02
N LEU A 66 2.80 0.37 -7.27
CA LEU A 66 3.34 -0.94 -7.60
C LEU A 66 4.87 -0.90 -7.43
N PRO A 67 5.46 -1.77 -6.60
CA PRO A 67 6.91 -1.79 -6.39
C PRO A 67 7.68 -2.02 -7.69
N ILE A 68 8.68 -1.18 -7.94
CA ILE A 68 9.56 -1.30 -9.12
C ILE A 68 10.63 -2.35 -8.81
N THR A 69 10.23 -3.60 -8.87
CA THR A 69 11.10 -4.76 -8.67
C THR A 69 11.52 -5.34 -10.01
N LYS A 70 12.58 -6.16 -10.02
CA LYS A 70 13.01 -6.87 -11.23
C LYS A 70 11.88 -7.74 -11.79
N GLU A 71 11.18 -8.47 -10.92
CA GLU A 71 10.06 -9.33 -11.31
C GLU A 71 9.00 -8.55 -12.09
N PHE A 72 8.56 -7.41 -11.55
CA PHE A 72 7.54 -6.61 -12.21
C PHE A 72 8.07 -5.85 -13.43
N LYS A 73 9.34 -5.40 -13.41
CA LYS A 73 9.96 -4.80 -14.59
C LYS A 73 9.99 -5.73 -15.80
N ASP A 74 10.12 -7.03 -15.56
CA ASP A 74 10.13 -8.03 -16.63
C ASP A 74 8.73 -8.23 -17.25
N SER A 75 7.68 -7.89 -16.53
CA SER A 75 6.28 -8.15 -16.91
C SER A 75 5.52 -6.92 -17.38
N VAL A 76 5.81 -5.74 -16.85
CA VAL A 76 5.03 -4.51 -17.11
C VAL A 76 5.91 -3.35 -17.49
N GLU A 77 5.30 -2.32 -18.08
CA GLU A 77 5.89 -1.01 -18.33
C GLU A 77 5.46 -0.05 -17.23
N PHE A 78 6.41 0.41 -16.41
CA PHE A 78 6.13 1.41 -15.39
C PHE A 78 5.93 2.78 -16.00
N CYS A 79 5.02 3.57 -15.42
CA CYS A 79 4.68 4.89 -15.92
C CYS A 79 4.20 5.79 -14.77
N GLY A 80 3.98 7.06 -15.09
CA GLY A 80 3.58 8.04 -14.10
C GLY A 80 4.77 8.52 -13.28
N GLU A 81 4.48 9.04 -12.10
CA GLU A 81 5.48 9.54 -11.18
C GLU A 81 6.07 8.40 -10.33
N ASP A 82 7.39 8.33 -10.26
CA ASP A 82 8.07 7.45 -9.32
C ASP A 82 7.95 8.03 -7.90
N ILE A 83 7.47 7.25 -6.98
CA ILE A 83 7.43 7.60 -5.56
C ILE A 83 8.28 6.64 -4.74
N ILE A 84 8.70 7.10 -3.58
CA ILE A 84 9.45 6.28 -2.63
C ILE A 84 8.52 5.92 -1.48
N THR A 85 8.39 4.62 -1.21
CA THR A 85 7.59 4.08 -0.10
C THR A 85 8.46 3.22 0.80
N HIS A 86 8.05 3.07 2.05
CA HIS A 86 8.60 2.09 2.98
C HIS A 86 7.53 1.68 3.98
N GLN A 87 7.75 0.58 4.66
CA GLN A 87 6.84 0.11 5.70
C GLN A 87 7.32 0.61 7.05
N VAL A 88 6.38 0.88 7.94
CA VAL A 88 6.65 1.38 9.28
C VAL A 88 5.96 0.51 10.34
N LEU A 89 6.52 0.50 11.52
CA LEU A 89 5.84 0.00 12.71
C LEU A 89 4.83 1.05 13.16
N VAL A 90 3.59 0.60 13.38
CA VAL A 90 2.54 1.42 14.00
C VAL A 90 2.48 1.06 15.47
N GLN A 91 2.70 2.04 16.32
CA GLN A 91 2.71 1.90 17.77
C GLN A 91 2.11 3.16 18.43
N ARG A 92 1.91 3.14 19.74
CA ARG A 92 1.38 4.29 20.48
C ARG A 92 2.51 5.08 21.15
N ASN A 93 2.35 6.39 21.20
CA ASN A 93 3.04 7.21 22.18
C ASN A 93 2.44 6.94 23.56
N SER A 94 3.26 6.55 24.52
CA SER A 94 2.82 6.26 25.88
C SER A 94 3.94 6.62 26.85
N ASN A 95 3.54 7.19 28.00
CA ASN A 95 4.47 7.45 29.09
C ASN A 95 4.80 6.17 29.89
N LYS A 96 3.98 5.13 29.77
CA LYS A 96 4.16 3.86 30.48
C LYS A 96 5.05 2.89 29.72
N VAL A 97 4.90 2.86 28.41
CA VAL A 97 5.68 2.01 27.51
C VAL A 97 6.23 2.91 26.40
N PRO A 98 7.52 3.28 26.46
CA PRO A 98 8.11 4.12 25.42
C PRO A 98 8.03 3.44 24.06
N PRO A 99 7.85 4.21 22.96
CA PRO A 99 7.88 3.65 21.61
C PRO A 99 9.22 2.96 21.31
N LEU A 100 9.15 1.84 20.61
CA LEU A 100 10.35 1.14 20.12
C LEU A 100 11.08 2.03 19.12
N GLN A 101 12.40 2.02 19.17
CA GLN A 101 13.26 2.84 18.31
C GLN A 101 14.15 2.00 17.38
N ASN A 102 14.25 0.69 17.66
CA ASN A 102 15.11 -0.22 16.92
C ASN A 102 14.36 -1.53 16.63
N VAL A 103 14.57 -2.09 15.44
CA VAL A 103 13.93 -3.34 15.02
C VAL A 103 14.26 -4.51 15.93
N THR A 104 15.43 -4.52 16.57
CA THR A 104 15.82 -5.57 17.52
C THR A 104 14.91 -5.62 18.75
N GLU A 105 14.28 -4.53 19.09
CA GLU A 105 13.33 -4.46 20.21
C GLU A 105 12.01 -5.18 19.92
N LEU A 106 11.75 -5.53 18.65
CA LEU A 106 10.59 -6.34 18.26
C LEU A 106 10.67 -7.81 18.75
N ILE A 107 11.85 -8.28 19.07
CA ILE A 107 12.01 -9.64 19.61
C ILE A 107 11.20 -9.77 20.90
N GLY A 108 10.31 -10.75 20.95
CA GLY A 108 9.40 -10.97 22.08
C GLY A 108 8.13 -10.13 22.04
N LYS A 109 7.94 -9.28 21.03
CA LYS A 109 6.74 -8.46 20.88
C LYS A 109 5.73 -9.12 19.95
N GLU A 110 4.44 -8.92 20.26
CA GLU A 110 3.33 -9.38 19.45
C GLU A 110 3.01 -8.33 18.37
N VAL A 111 3.18 -8.70 17.11
CA VAL A 111 2.94 -7.81 15.96
C VAL A 111 1.83 -8.40 15.10
N TYR A 112 0.80 -7.61 14.84
CA TYR A 112 -0.39 -8.01 14.09
C TYR A 112 -0.31 -7.50 12.67
N VAL A 113 -0.47 -8.38 11.68
CA VAL A 113 -0.38 -8.03 10.26
C VAL A 113 -1.42 -8.79 9.43
N LYS A 114 -1.83 -8.18 8.34
CA LYS A 114 -2.62 -8.85 7.31
C LYS A 114 -1.69 -9.66 6.37
N PRO A 115 -2.19 -10.76 5.79
CA PRO A 115 -1.46 -11.47 4.75
C PRO A 115 -1.10 -10.54 3.57
N GLY A 116 0.07 -10.76 2.99
CA GLY A 116 0.59 -10.00 1.86
C GLY A 116 1.97 -9.43 2.16
N LYS A 117 2.29 -8.29 1.54
CA LYS A 117 3.64 -7.69 1.61
C LYS A 117 4.11 -7.35 3.03
N TYR A 118 3.19 -6.96 3.91
CA TYR A 118 3.55 -6.63 5.30
C TYR A 118 3.96 -7.88 6.09
N LEU A 119 3.21 -8.97 5.93
CA LEU A 119 3.54 -10.25 6.54
C LEU A 119 4.86 -10.78 6.00
N ASP A 120 5.06 -10.72 4.68
CA ASP A 120 6.29 -11.20 4.03
C ASP A 120 7.52 -10.45 4.55
N ARG A 121 7.42 -9.12 4.65
CA ARG A 121 8.51 -8.31 5.21
C ARG A 121 8.79 -8.66 6.67
N LEU A 122 7.74 -8.81 7.47
CA LEU A 122 7.90 -9.12 8.90
C LEU A 122 8.52 -10.50 9.13
N ILE A 123 8.14 -11.49 8.32
CA ILE A 123 8.76 -12.83 8.35
C ILE A 123 10.25 -12.74 8.01
N ASN A 124 10.60 -11.98 6.97
CA ASN A 124 11.99 -11.79 6.57
C ASN A 124 12.80 -11.06 7.66
N LEU A 125 12.23 -10.01 8.24
CA LEU A 125 12.86 -9.29 9.35
C LEU A 125 13.09 -10.20 10.55
N ASP A 126 12.14 -11.05 10.89
CA ASP A 126 12.27 -12.01 11.97
C ASP A 126 13.45 -12.97 11.74
N LYS A 127 13.60 -13.46 10.50
CA LYS A 127 14.75 -14.30 10.13
C LYS A 127 16.08 -13.53 10.24
N GLU A 128 16.12 -12.29 9.77
CA GLU A 128 17.29 -11.42 9.85
C GLU A 128 17.72 -11.20 11.31
N LEU A 129 16.76 -11.12 12.23
CA LEU A 129 16.99 -10.93 13.66
C LEU A 129 17.30 -12.23 14.43
N GLY A 130 17.22 -13.37 13.75
CA GLY A 130 17.41 -14.67 14.39
C GLY A 130 16.18 -15.28 15.03
N GLY A 131 15.01 -14.74 14.75
CA GLY A 131 13.71 -15.19 15.29
C GLY A 131 13.32 -14.46 16.58
N GLY A 132 12.11 -14.72 17.03
CA GLY A 132 11.59 -14.23 18.31
C GLY A 132 10.51 -13.18 18.24
N ILE A 133 10.18 -12.64 17.05
CA ILE A 133 9.00 -11.81 16.87
C ILE A 133 7.76 -12.70 16.93
N LEU A 134 6.79 -12.34 17.74
CA LEU A 134 5.52 -13.07 17.84
C LEU A 134 4.56 -12.53 16.78
N ILE A 135 4.58 -13.13 15.60
CA ILE A 135 3.83 -12.67 14.45
C ILE A 135 2.40 -13.23 14.50
N HIS A 136 1.40 -12.34 14.58
CA HIS A 136 -0.02 -12.68 14.52
C HIS A 136 -0.57 -12.33 13.13
N LYS A 137 -0.79 -13.36 12.33
CA LYS A 137 -1.39 -13.23 11.00
C LYS A 137 -2.90 -13.13 11.13
N VAL A 138 -3.46 -11.99 10.74
CA VAL A 138 -4.90 -11.73 10.80
C VAL A 138 -5.55 -12.12 9.47
N GLU A 139 -6.12 -13.31 9.41
CA GLU A 139 -6.70 -13.88 8.18
C GLU A 139 -8.17 -13.49 7.95
N ASN A 140 -8.84 -12.92 8.95
CA ASN A 140 -10.23 -12.50 8.83
C ASN A 140 -10.36 -11.36 7.81
N ASP A 141 -11.04 -11.62 6.69
CA ASP A 141 -11.21 -10.65 5.59
C ASP A 141 -12.02 -9.42 5.98
N SER A 142 -12.83 -9.50 7.04
CA SER A 142 -13.56 -8.34 7.56
C SER A 142 -12.71 -7.39 8.41
N VAL A 143 -11.50 -7.80 8.78
CA VAL A 143 -10.54 -6.95 9.50
C VAL A 143 -9.53 -6.39 8.50
N THR A 144 -9.49 -5.08 8.36
CA THR A 144 -8.57 -4.37 7.47
C THR A 144 -7.28 -3.95 8.21
N THR A 145 -6.27 -3.52 7.45
CA THR A 145 -5.07 -2.91 8.04
C THR A 145 -5.43 -1.64 8.82
N GLU A 146 -6.37 -0.84 8.32
CA GLU A 146 -6.87 0.35 9.03
C GLU A 146 -7.52 -0.01 10.36
N ASP A 147 -8.25 -1.14 10.43
CA ASP A 147 -8.81 -1.65 11.69
C ASP A 147 -7.71 -1.99 12.69
N LEU A 148 -6.61 -2.60 12.25
CA LEU A 148 -5.45 -2.90 13.08
C LEU A 148 -4.80 -1.61 13.59
N ILE A 149 -4.68 -0.59 12.77
CA ILE A 149 -4.15 0.72 13.17
C ILE A 149 -5.03 1.35 14.25
N MET A 150 -6.35 1.31 14.08
CA MET A 150 -7.30 1.77 15.07
C MET A 150 -7.14 1.01 16.39
N GLN A 151 -6.96 -0.31 16.33
CA GLN A 151 -6.74 -1.15 17.52
C GLN A 151 -5.43 -0.82 18.24
N VAL A 152 -4.39 -0.44 17.51
CA VAL A 152 -3.16 0.10 18.13
C VAL A 152 -3.48 1.39 18.87
N SER A 153 -4.21 2.30 18.24
CA SER A 153 -4.57 3.59 18.85
C SER A 153 -5.39 3.40 20.14
N ASN A 154 -6.33 2.49 20.16
CA ASN A 154 -7.20 2.27 21.34
C ASN A 154 -6.62 1.31 22.39
N GLY A 155 -5.44 0.74 22.13
CA GLY A 155 -4.75 -0.15 23.09
C GLY A 155 -5.17 -1.60 23.05
N THR A 156 -6.01 -2.03 22.12
CA THR A 156 -6.41 -3.44 21.95
C THR A 156 -5.23 -4.30 21.54
N ILE A 157 -4.37 -3.80 20.66
CA ILE A 157 -3.09 -4.39 20.29
C ILE A 157 -1.99 -3.32 20.41
N ASP A 158 -0.73 -3.74 20.47
CA ASP A 158 0.38 -2.81 20.67
C ASP A 158 1.12 -2.45 19.39
N TYR A 159 1.20 -3.38 18.43
CA TYR A 159 2.02 -3.22 17.24
C TYR A 159 1.32 -3.75 16.00
N ALA A 160 1.35 -2.95 14.92
CA ALA A 160 0.93 -3.34 13.59
C ALA A 160 1.94 -2.81 12.56
N VAL A 161 1.81 -3.21 11.31
CA VAL A 161 2.71 -2.82 10.23
C VAL A 161 1.89 -2.37 9.03
N CYS A 162 2.29 -1.27 8.42
CA CYS A 162 1.71 -0.80 7.16
C CYS A 162 2.67 0.11 6.40
N ASP A 163 2.27 0.51 5.19
CA ASP A 163 2.99 1.52 4.43
C ASP A 163 2.98 2.88 5.14
N ASN A 164 4.03 3.65 4.94
CA ASN A 164 4.20 4.97 5.54
C ASN A 164 3.09 5.98 5.17
N ASP A 165 2.57 5.92 3.94
CA ASP A 165 1.48 6.79 3.50
C ASP A 165 0.17 6.49 4.24
N LEU A 166 -0.18 5.20 4.38
CA LEU A 166 -1.34 4.75 5.14
C LEU A 166 -1.22 5.12 6.62
N ALA A 167 -0.01 4.95 7.18
CA ALA A 167 0.28 5.34 8.56
C ALA A 167 0.11 6.85 8.78
N LYS A 168 0.62 7.69 7.87
CA LYS A 168 0.48 9.14 7.93
C LYS A 168 -0.97 9.59 7.88
N LEU A 169 -1.76 9.01 6.96
CA LEU A 169 -3.18 9.30 6.86
C LEU A 169 -3.91 8.97 8.17
N ASN A 170 -3.68 7.78 8.70
CA ASN A 170 -4.35 7.34 9.93
C ASN A 170 -3.90 8.14 11.16
N LYS A 171 -2.66 8.62 11.19
CA LYS A 171 -2.19 9.49 12.27
C LYS A 171 -2.98 10.79 12.36
N THR A 172 -3.54 11.29 11.27
CA THR A 172 -4.42 12.47 11.31
C THR A 172 -5.71 12.21 12.10
N TYR A 173 -6.19 10.97 12.09
CA TYR A 173 -7.37 10.54 12.86
C TYR A 173 -7.02 10.06 14.27
N TYR A 174 -5.81 9.52 14.45
CA TYR A 174 -5.32 8.96 15.70
C TYR A 174 -3.98 9.61 16.07
N PRO A 175 -3.99 10.83 16.64
CA PRO A 175 -2.74 11.59 16.90
C PRO A 175 -1.79 10.92 17.89
N ASN A 176 -2.28 9.96 18.68
CA ASN A 176 -1.47 9.21 19.66
C ASN A 176 -0.56 8.15 19.02
N LEU A 177 -0.66 7.93 17.71
CA LEU A 177 0.20 6.98 17.03
C LEU A 177 1.63 7.50 16.89
N ASN A 178 2.59 6.58 16.99
CA ASN A 178 3.98 6.78 16.64
C ASN A 178 4.29 5.89 15.43
N ILE A 179 4.72 6.51 14.34
CA ILE A 179 4.99 5.85 13.05
C ILE A 179 6.43 6.13 12.57
N SER A 180 7.33 6.46 13.48
CA SER A 180 8.68 6.91 13.15
C SER A 180 9.66 5.78 12.85
N MET A 181 9.35 4.53 13.23
CA MET A 181 10.28 3.41 13.06
C MET A 181 10.06 2.69 11.73
N PRO A 182 10.96 2.82 10.74
CA PRO A 182 10.87 2.04 9.51
C PRO A 182 11.24 0.59 9.79
N ILE A 183 10.57 -0.35 9.11
CA ILE A 183 10.87 -1.78 9.15
C ILE A 183 11.28 -2.34 7.79
N SER A 184 11.25 -1.53 6.75
CA SER A 184 11.74 -1.87 5.42
C SER A 184 12.63 -0.76 4.87
N PHE A 185 13.44 -1.11 3.87
CA PHE A 185 14.16 -0.13 3.07
C PHE A 185 13.19 0.66 2.19
N ASP A 186 13.65 1.83 1.72
CA ASP A 186 12.92 2.60 0.73
C ASP A 186 12.74 1.78 -0.55
N GLN A 187 11.54 1.80 -1.09
CA GLN A 187 11.15 1.10 -2.30
C GLN A 187 10.55 2.11 -3.29
N ARG A 188 11.10 2.16 -4.50
CA ARG A 188 10.49 2.92 -5.59
C ARG A 188 9.22 2.21 -6.03
N ALA A 189 8.20 2.97 -6.34
CA ALA A 189 6.91 2.47 -6.82
C ALA A 189 6.32 3.43 -7.84
N SER A 190 5.48 2.91 -8.73
CA SER A 190 4.86 3.69 -9.79
C SER A 190 3.62 2.99 -10.34
N TRP A 191 2.85 3.68 -11.18
CA TRP A 191 1.82 3.08 -11.99
C TRP A 191 2.43 2.17 -13.05
N ALA A 192 1.60 1.32 -13.67
CA ALA A 192 2.06 0.41 -14.71
C ALA A 192 1.00 0.14 -15.77
N VAL A 193 1.46 -0.13 -16.98
CA VAL A 193 0.65 -0.59 -18.12
C VAL A 193 1.31 -1.83 -18.73
N ARG A 194 0.63 -2.47 -19.67
CA ARG A 194 1.26 -3.54 -20.46
C ARG A 194 2.40 -2.98 -21.32
N LYS A 195 3.44 -3.76 -21.55
CA LYS A 195 4.56 -3.40 -22.43
C LYS A 195 4.11 -3.11 -23.86
N THR A 196 2.95 -3.60 -24.26
CA THR A 196 2.33 -3.35 -25.56
C THR A 196 1.54 -2.03 -25.62
N SER A 197 1.52 -1.24 -24.54
CA SER A 197 0.77 0.01 -24.43
C SER A 197 1.68 1.21 -24.15
N PRO A 198 2.75 1.46 -24.94
CA PRO A 198 3.72 2.54 -24.66
C PRO A 198 3.11 3.94 -24.77
N LEU A 199 2.10 4.13 -25.61
CA LEU A 199 1.42 5.43 -25.74
C LEU A 199 0.60 5.76 -24.49
N LEU A 200 -0.04 4.76 -23.90
CA LEU A 200 -0.77 4.93 -22.65
C LEU A 200 0.19 5.25 -21.49
N ALA A 201 1.35 4.59 -21.46
CA ALA A 201 2.41 4.88 -20.48
C ALA A 201 2.88 6.34 -20.60
N ALA A 202 3.18 6.81 -21.80
CA ALA A 202 3.62 8.18 -22.03
C ALA A 202 2.54 9.21 -21.62
N ALA A 203 1.28 8.93 -21.95
CA ALA A 203 0.17 9.80 -21.60
C ALA A 203 -0.03 9.90 -20.07
N ALA A 204 0.07 8.77 -19.36
CA ALA A 204 -0.03 8.74 -17.91
C ALA A 204 1.12 9.52 -17.26
N THR A 205 2.34 9.33 -17.71
CA THR A 205 3.51 10.05 -17.21
C THR A 205 3.35 11.55 -17.41
N GLN A 206 2.93 11.98 -18.59
CA GLN A 206 2.71 13.39 -18.88
C GLN A 206 1.63 14.00 -17.98
N CYS A 207 0.53 13.30 -17.78
CA CYS A 207 -0.57 13.77 -16.93
C CYS A 207 -0.15 13.93 -15.47
N LEU A 208 0.56 12.95 -14.91
CA LEU A 208 0.94 12.96 -13.50
C LEU A 208 2.06 13.94 -13.16
N TYR A 209 2.96 14.23 -14.12
CA TYR A 209 4.00 15.24 -13.92
C TYR A 209 3.52 16.68 -14.13
N ALA A 210 2.31 16.89 -14.68
CA ALA A 210 1.75 18.22 -14.89
C ALA A 210 1.11 18.82 -13.63
N HIS A 211 1.10 18.09 -12.52
CA HIS A 211 0.56 18.47 -11.22
C HIS A 211 1.62 18.38 -10.13
#